data_80655028e132afdfd82c1f1db8d61791
#
_entry.id   80655028e132afdfd82c1f1db8d61791
#
_cell.length_a   1.000
_cell.length_b   1.000
_cell.length_c   1.000
_cell.angle_alpha   90.00
_cell.angle_beta   90.00
_cell.angle_gamma   90.00
#
_symmetry.space_group_name_H-M   'P 1'
#
loop_
_entity.id
_entity.type
_entity.pdbx_description
1 polymer ?
#
loop_
_entity_poly.entity_id
_entity_poly.type
_entity_poly.pdbx_seq_one_letter_code
_entity_poly.pdbx_strand_id
1 'polypeptide(L)'
;GIYGEDGAIQGLLEYAEIPYTGPGILGSALAYDKVKSKEVFKLNKIPTADYQIFYRGQGGELECIFNFPVVVKPPNQGSSIGVSIVREEKEWTVALELAFSYAKEVLVEKFIEGKLLAIGMNGEQPMPIVHIQPKTGFYDYDAKYTIGMTEYTCPANLTVKETQYCQDT
;
A
#
# COMPACT_ATOMS: atom_id res chain seq x y z
N GLY A 1 -0.62 6.11 -10.39
CA GLY A 1 -0.31 4.92 -11.18
C GLY A 1 1.08 4.99 -11.80
N ILE A 2 1.42 4.02 -12.61
CA ILE A 2 2.68 3.95 -13.35
C ILE A 2 2.92 5.25 -14.12
N TYR A 3 4.16 5.72 -14.14
CA TYR A 3 4.64 6.99 -14.69
C TYR A 3 4.20 8.26 -13.94
N GLY A 4 3.12 8.24 -13.18
CA GLY A 4 2.63 9.41 -12.45
C GLY A 4 3.08 9.50 -10.99
N GLU A 5 3.31 8.32 -10.35
CA GLU A 5 3.57 8.23 -8.90
C GLU A 5 4.91 7.55 -8.58
N ASP A 6 5.60 7.01 -9.58
CA ASP A 6 6.77 6.15 -9.46
C ASP A 6 8.12 6.86 -9.65
N GLY A 7 8.12 8.18 -9.72
CA GLY A 7 9.30 8.99 -9.97
C GLY A 7 9.55 9.33 -11.44
N ALA A 8 8.84 8.69 -12.39
CA ALA A 8 9.08 8.90 -13.82
C ALA A 8 8.73 10.32 -14.28
N ILE A 9 7.51 10.80 -13.95
CA ILE A 9 7.11 12.17 -14.29
C ILE A 9 7.91 13.20 -13.51
N GLN A 10 8.27 12.93 -12.25
CA GLN A 10 9.11 13.79 -11.44
C GLN A 10 10.47 13.99 -12.10
N GLY A 11 11.08 12.91 -12.62
CA GLY A 11 12.35 12.98 -13.34
C GLY A 11 12.26 13.80 -14.62
N LEU A 12 11.13 13.70 -15.37
CA LEU A 12 10.91 14.51 -16.56
C LEU A 12 10.75 16.00 -16.22
N LEU A 13 10.01 16.30 -15.16
CA LEU A 13 9.78 17.68 -14.72
C LEU A 13 11.06 18.31 -14.18
N GLU A 14 11.86 17.58 -13.40
CA GLU A 14 13.18 18.05 -12.92
C GLU A 14 14.14 18.31 -14.08
N TYR A 15 14.20 17.40 -15.07
CA TYR A 15 15.03 17.61 -16.27
C TYR A 15 14.60 18.83 -17.08
N ALA A 16 13.29 19.11 -17.13
CA ALA A 16 12.73 20.25 -17.84
C ALA A 16 12.72 21.56 -17.01
N GLU A 17 13.25 21.53 -15.78
CA GLU A 17 13.22 22.66 -14.84
C GLU A 17 11.80 23.18 -14.54
N ILE A 18 10.80 22.30 -14.56
CA ILE A 18 9.40 22.63 -14.29
C ILE A 18 9.10 22.35 -12.81
N PRO A 19 8.75 23.36 -12.02
CA PRO A 19 8.40 23.16 -10.62
C PRO A 19 7.09 22.36 -10.48
N TYR A 20 7.05 21.46 -9.48
CA TYR A 20 5.88 20.65 -9.17
C TYR A 20 5.73 20.49 -7.64
N THR A 21 4.55 20.07 -7.20
CA THR A 21 4.26 19.76 -5.81
C THR A 21 4.32 18.26 -5.57
N GLY A 22 4.96 17.84 -4.47
CA GLY A 22 5.09 16.44 -4.08
C GLY A 22 6.53 16.03 -3.78
N PRO A 23 6.75 14.74 -3.48
CA PRO A 23 8.08 14.20 -3.25
C PRO A 23 8.89 14.17 -4.54
N GLY A 24 10.23 14.26 -4.42
CA GLY A 24 11.14 14.11 -5.54
C GLY A 24 11.20 12.69 -6.11
N ILE A 25 12.07 12.49 -7.11
CA ILE A 25 12.20 11.22 -7.85
C ILE A 25 12.38 10.02 -6.90
N LEU A 26 13.37 10.09 -6.01
CA LEU A 26 13.70 8.98 -5.11
C LEU A 26 12.55 8.67 -4.14
N GLY A 27 11.96 9.70 -3.53
CA GLY A 27 10.84 9.54 -2.60
C GLY A 27 9.62 8.90 -3.27
N SER A 28 9.28 9.36 -4.48
CA SER A 28 8.20 8.79 -5.28
C SER A 28 8.46 7.33 -5.65
N ALA A 29 9.65 7.01 -6.14
CA ALA A 29 10.01 5.65 -6.54
C ALA A 29 9.99 4.67 -5.35
N LEU A 30 10.55 5.06 -4.19
CA LEU A 30 10.55 4.24 -2.98
C LEU A 30 9.14 4.04 -2.43
N ALA A 31 8.33 5.11 -2.37
CA ALA A 31 6.96 5.03 -1.85
C ALA A 31 6.03 4.20 -2.74
N TYR A 32 6.24 4.20 -4.05
CA TYR A 32 5.44 3.45 -5.00
C TYR A 32 5.73 1.93 -4.94
N ASP A 33 7.00 1.55 -4.71
CA ASP A 33 7.41 0.15 -4.56
C ASP A 33 7.20 -0.32 -3.11
N LYS A 34 6.16 -1.14 -2.89
CA LYS A 34 5.78 -1.61 -1.56
C LYS A 34 6.85 -2.46 -0.88
N VAL A 35 7.64 -3.20 -1.66
CA VAL A 35 8.76 -4.00 -1.11
C VAL A 35 9.84 -3.07 -0.62
N LYS A 36 10.23 -2.08 -1.43
CA LYS A 36 11.24 -1.09 -1.05
C LYS A 36 10.79 -0.21 0.11
N SER A 37 9.53 0.22 0.13
CA SER A 37 8.94 0.91 1.30
C SER A 37 9.10 0.09 2.57
N LYS A 38 8.77 -1.22 2.53
CA LYS A 38 8.90 -2.10 3.70
C LYS A 38 10.34 -2.33 4.15
N GLU A 39 11.28 -2.40 3.21
CA GLU A 39 12.72 -2.46 3.53
C GLU A 39 13.16 -1.20 4.29
N VAL A 40 12.74 -0.03 3.82
CA VAL A 40 13.01 1.27 4.48
C VAL A 40 12.34 1.33 5.86
N PHE A 41 11.09 0.88 5.98
CA PHE A 41 10.38 0.84 7.27
C PHE A 41 11.09 -0.04 8.27
N LYS A 42 11.49 -1.26 7.88
CA LYS A 42 12.24 -2.16 8.76
C LYS A 42 13.59 -1.57 9.20
N LEU A 43 14.33 -0.95 8.27
CA LEU A 43 15.60 -0.30 8.57
C LEU A 43 15.45 0.81 9.63
N ASN A 44 14.35 1.56 9.55
CA ASN A 44 14.04 2.67 10.46
C ASN A 44 13.18 2.23 11.66
N LYS A 45 12.92 0.94 11.84
CA LYS A 45 12.07 0.39 12.93
C LYS A 45 10.63 0.91 12.92
N ILE A 46 10.13 1.31 11.77
CA ILE A 46 8.73 1.70 11.56
C ILE A 46 7.90 0.41 11.48
N PRO A 47 6.81 0.29 12.25
CA PRO A 47 5.94 -0.87 12.21
C PRO A 47 5.38 -1.13 10.81
N THR A 48 5.50 -2.36 10.34
CA THR A 48 4.92 -2.82 9.08
C THR A 48 4.53 -4.29 9.19
N ALA A 49 3.50 -4.71 8.46
CA ALA A 49 3.10 -6.12 8.45
C ALA A 49 4.25 -7.02 8.02
N ASP A 50 4.39 -8.19 8.65
CA ASP A 50 5.30 -9.24 8.18
C ASP A 50 4.95 -9.64 6.77
N TYR A 51 5.95 -9.96 5.95
CA TYR A 51 5.75 -10.22 4.53
C TYR A 51 6.69 -11.28 3.99
N GLN A 52 6.28 -11.85 2.86
CA GLN A 52 7.01 -12.80 2.02
C GLN A 52 6.93 -12.32 0.57
N ILE A 53 7.95 -12.62 -0.22
CA ILE A 53 8.02 -12.24 -1.64
C ILE A 53 8.14 -13.51 -2.47
N PHE A 54 7.36 -13.60 -3.54
CA PHE A 54 7.46 -14.63 -4.56
C PHE A 54 7.83 -14.04 -5.90
N TYR A 55 8.58 -14.80 -6.68
CA TYR A 55 9.02 -14.40 -8.01
C TYR A 55 8.41 -15.31 -9.08
N ARG A 56 8.01 -14.72 -10.20
CA ARG A 56 7.48 -15.48 -11.34
C ARG A 56 8.54 -16.46 -11.85
N GLY A 57 8.18 -17.74 -11.97
CA GLY A 57 9.09 -18.80 -12.40
C GLY A 57 10.02 -19.31 -11.30
N GLN A 58 9.83 -18.90 -10.05
CA GLN A 58 10.47 -19.52 -8.90
C GLN A 58 10.10 -21.01 -8.87
N GLY A 59 11.11 -21.88 -8.78
CA GLY A 59 10.88 -23.34 -8.71
C GLY A 59 10.30 -23.76 -7.36
N GLY A 60 9.58 -24.87 -7.35
CA GLY A 60 8.92 -25.42 -6.16
C GLY A 60 7.50 -24.90 -5.94
N GLU A 61 6.83 -25.42 -4.93
CA GLU A 61 5.52 -24.92 -4.50
C GLU A 61 5.66 -23.56 -3.81
N LEU A 62 4.76 -22.64 -4.16
CA LEU A 62 4.74 -21.30 -3.56
C LEU A 62 3.89 -21.36 -2.29
N GLU A 63 4.50 -21.79 -1.19
CA GLU A 63 3.84 -21.92 0.11
C GLU A 63 3.82 -20.62 0.90
N CYS A 64 2.67 -20.29 1.47
CA CYS A 64 2.53 -19.18 2.39
C CYS A 64 3.06 -19.57 3.78
N ILE A 65 4.03 -18.81 4.31
CA ILE A 65 4.56 -19.05 5.66
C ILE A 65 3.66 -18.49 6.78
N PHE A 66 2.61 -17.77 6.42
CA PHE A 66 1.67 -17.15 7.35
C PHE A 66 0.35 -17.92 7.42
N ASN A 67 -0.32 -17.84 8.57
CA ASN A 67 -1.70 -18.25 8.68
C ASN A 67 -2.61 -17.25 7.94
N PHE A 68 -3.66 -17.75 7.31
CA PHE A 68 -4.70 -16.90 6.71
C PHE A 68 -5.50 -16.15 7.80
N PRO A 69 -6.01 -14.93 7.53
CA PRO A 69 -5.96 -14.26 6.24
C PRO A 69 -4.62 -13.57 5.94
N VAL A 70 -4.30 -13.49 4.65
CA VAL A 70 -3.16 -12.74 4.13
C VAL A 70 -3.59 -11.81 2.99
N VAL A 71 -2.77 -10.81 2.68
CA VAL A 71 -2.95 -9.92 1.53
C VAL A 71 -1.91 -10.27 0.47
N VAL A 72 -2.39 -10.60 -0.73
CA VAL A 72 -1.56 -10.89 -1.91
C VAL A 72 -1.67 -9.72 -2.87
N LYS A 73 -0.55 -9.14 -3.31
CA LYS A 73 -0.56 -7.95 -4.15
C LYS A 73 0.70 -7.78 -4.99
N PRO A 74 0.62 -7.16 -6.18
CA PRO A 74 1.79 -6.71 -6.90
C PRO A 74 2.46 -5.53 -6.13
N PRO A 75 3.81 -5.45 -6.06
CA PRO A 75 4.47 -4.38 -5.33
C PRO A 75 4.29 -3.01 -5.99
N ASN A 76 4.22 -2.96 -7.33
CA ASN A 76 4.32 -1.73 -8.12
C ASN A 76 3.01 -1.41 -8.85
N GLN A 77 1.88 -1.55 -8.16
CA GLN A 77 0.56 -1.15 -8.68
C GLN A 77 -0.15 -0.22 -7.70
N GLY A 78 -0.90 0.74 -8.25
CA GLY A 78 -1.76 1.64 -7.50
C GLY A 78 -3.21 1.12 -7.42
N SER A 79 -4.07 1.89 -6.76
CA SER A 79 -5.54 1.74 -6.79
C SER A 79 -6.10 0.36 -6.45
N SER A 80 -5.40 -0.41 -5.65
CA SER A 80 -5.76 -1.80 -5.26
C SER A 80 -5.82 -2.79 -6.44
N ILE A 81 -5.21 -2.46 -7.59
CA ILE A 81 -5.14 -3.36 -8.75
C ILE A 81 -4.33 -4.61 -8.41
N GLY A 82 -4.88 -5.79 -8.67
CA GLY A 82 -4.23 -7.07 -8.41
C GLY A 82 -4.11 -7.43 -6.94
N VAL A 83 -4.80 -6.73 -6.04
CA VAL A 83 -4.81 -7.00 -4.60
C VAL A 83 -5.92 -7.98 -4.25
N SER A 84 -5.58 -9.02 -3.48
CA SER A 84 -6.53 -9.99 -2.94
C SER A 84 -6.33 -10.18 -1.44
N ILE A 85 -7.43 -10.28 -0.68
CA ILE A 85 -7.41 -10.80 0.68
C ILE A 85 -7.73 -12.29 0.59
N VAL A 86 -6.75 -13.13 0.88
CA VAL A 86 -6.87 -14.60 0.89
C VAL A 86 -7.24 -15.04 2.28
N ARG A 87 -8.43 -15.58 2.45
CA ARG A 87 -8.96 -16.02 3.76
C ARG A 87 -8.81 -17.51 3.98
N GLU A 88 -8.73 -18.29 2.87
CA GLU A 88 -8.65 -19.74 2.87
C GLU A 88 -7.66 -20.21 1.80
N GLU A 89 -7.02 -21.34 2.04
CA GLU A 89 -6.00 -21.92 1.16
C GLU A 89 -6.48 -22.11 -0.30
N LYS A 90 -7.75 -22.44 -0.50
CA LYS A 90 -8.33 -22.62 -1.84
C LYS A 90 -8.28 -21.35 -2.72
N GLU A 91 -8.15 -20.17 -2.12
CA GLU A 91 -8.07 -18.86 -2.81
C GLU A 91 -6.63 -18.51 -3.20
N TRP A 92 -5.65 -19.21 -2.63
CA TRP A 92 -4.23 -18.88 -2.71
C TRP A 92 -3.69 -18.81 -4.13
N THR A 93 -3.86 -19.87 -4.90
CA THR A 93 -3.34 -19.97 -6.26
C THR A 93 -3.93 -18.88 -7.16
N VAL A 94 -5.24 -18.64 -7.09
CA VAL A 94 -5.92 -17.63 -7.90
C VAL A 94 -5.44 -16.24 -7.56
N ALA A 95 -5.20 -15.94 -6.27
CA ALA A 95 -4.68 -14.66 -5.82
C ALA A 95 -3.24 -14.41 -6.31
N LEU A 96 -2.38 -15.44 -6.26
CA LEU A 96 -1.02 -15.37 -6.81
C LEU A 96 -1.03 -15.13 -8.33
N GLU A 97 -1.82 -15.89 -9.07
CA GLU A 97 -1.93 -15.74 -10.52
C GLU A 97 -2.40 -14.34 -10.91
N LEU A 98 -3.41 -13.82 -10.20
CA LEU A 98 -3.88 -12.46 -10.40
C LEU A 98 -2.77 -11.43 -10.16
N ALA A 99 -2.06 -11.50 -9.04
CA ALA A 99 -0.99 -10.57 -8.73
C ALA A 99 0.18 -10.69 -9.73
N PHE A 100 0.54 -11.92 -10.12
CA PHE A 100 1.55 -12.17 -11.15
C PHE A 100 1.13 -11.69 -12.54
N SER A 101 -0.16 -11.51 -12.84
CA SER A 101 -0.57 -10.94 -14.11
C SER A 101 -0.12 -9.47 -14.27
N TYR A 102 0.13 -8.78 -13.15
CA TYR A 102 0.53 -7.37 -13.11
C TYR A 102 2.02 -7.15 -12.82
N ALA A 103 2.73 -8.14 -12.26
CA ALA A 103 4.13 -7.96 -11.87
C ALA A 103 4.93 -9.26 -12.02
N LYS A 104 6.28 -9.15 -11.99
CA LYS A 104 7.18 -10.32 -11.96
C LYS A 104 7.41 -10.85 -10.55
N GLU A 105 7.11 -10.03 -9.55
CA GLU A 105 7.17 -10.38 -8.14
C GLU A 105 5.84 -10.07 -7.46
N VAL A 106 5.54 -10.81 -6.41
CA VAL A 106 4.31 -10.69 -5.63
C VAL A 106 4.67 -10.57 -4.17
N LEU A 107 4.10 -9.56 -3.54
CA LEU A 107 4.20 -9.33 -2.10
C LEU A 107 3.01 -9.99 -1.40
N VAL A 108 3.29 -10.79 -0.40
CA VAL A 108 2.31 -11.41 0.49
C VAL A 108 2.53 -10.89 1.89
N GLU A 109 1.50 -10.36 2.52
CA GLU A 109 1.56 -9.78 3.86
C GLU A 109 0.55 -10.43 4.78
N LYS A 110 0.84 -10.50 6.07
CA LYS A 110 -0.18 -10.75 7.09
C LYS A 110 -1.29 -9.71 6.98
N PHE A 111 -2.53 -10.15 6.97
CA PHE A 111 -3.66 -9.21 7.07
C PHE A 111 -3.68 -8.58 8.46
N ILE A 112 -3.73 -7.27 8.51
CA ILE A 112 -3.86 -6.51 9.76
C ILE A 112 -5.28 -5.99 9.86
N GLU A 113 -6.00 -6.45 10.88
CA GLU A 113 -7.32 -5.96 11.19
C GLU A 113 -7.22 -4.62 11.94
N GLY A 114 -8.07 -3.67 11.58
CA GLY A 114 -8.06 -2.36 12.23
C GLY A 114 -8.71 -1.26 11.41
N LYS A 115 -8.63 -0.04 11.92
CA LYS A 115 -9.10 1.15 11.20
C LYS A 115 -8.13 1.49 10.07
N LEU A 116 -8.67 1.79 8.89
CA LEU A 116 -7.87 2.32 7.79
C LEU A 116 -7.72 3.84 7.97
N LEU A 117 -6.50 4.27 8.25
CA LEU A 117 -6.16 5.67 8.48
C LEU A 117 -5.22 6.18 7.39
N ALA A 118 -5.39 7.44 7.01
CA ALA A 118 -4.46 8.14 6.13
C ALA A 118 -4.02 9.44 6.76
N ILE A 119 -2.73 9.75 6.66
CA ILE A 119 -2.12 11.00 7.15
C ILE A 119 -1.34 11.60 6.00
N GLY A 120 -1.72 12.82 5.61
CA GLY A 120 -0.93 13.62 4.68
C GLY A 120 0.21 14.31 5.40
N MET A 121 1.29 14.60 4.68
CA MET A 121 2.40 15.41 5.19
C MET A 121 2.51 16.72 4.41
N ASN A 122 2.69 17.83 5.10
CA ASN A 122 3.04 19.11 4.52
C ASN A 122 4.44 19.50 5.02
N GLY A 123 5.45 19.19 4.22
CA GLY A 123 6.83 19.18 4.70
C GLY A 123 7.00 18.17 5.83
N GLU A 124 7.46 18.62 6.99
CA GLU A 124 7.64 17.78 8.20
C GLU A 124 6.40 17.77 9.11
N GLN A 125 5.34 18.47 8.75
CA GLN A 125 4.15 18.59 9.59
C GLN A 125 3.07 17.58 9.17
N PRO A 126 2.63 16.67 10.07
CA PRO A 126 1.51 15.79 9.81
C PRO A 126 0.21 16.57 9.74
N MET A 127 -0.60 16.26 8.74
CA MET A 127 -1.95 16.79 8.59
C MET A 127 -2.95 16.03 9.49
N PRO A 128 -4.17 16.54 9.67
CA PRO A 128 -5.22 15.79 10.38
C PRO A 128 -5.43 14.40 9.80
N ILE A 129 -5.56 13.41 10.68
CA ILE A 129 -5.76 12.00 10.31
C ILE A 129 -7.13 11.83 9.70
N VAL A 130 -7.20 11.12 8.57
CA VAL A 130 -8.46 10.76 7.91
C VAL A 130 -8.76 9.29 8.19
N HIS A 131 -9.94 8.99 8.72
CA HIS A 131 -10.47 7.63 8.80
C HIS A 131 -11.22 7.30 7.52
N ILE A 132 -10.84 6.22 6.85
CA ILE A 132 -11.40 5.73 5.60
C ILE A 132 -12.26 4.50 5.92
N GLN A 133 -13.55 4.56 5.60
CA GLN A 133 -14.52 3.51 5.95
C GLN A 133 -15.24 3.01 4.69
N PRO A 134 -14.69 2.00 3.99
CA PRO A 134 -15.37 1.42 2.85
C PRO A 134 -16.59 0.62 3.31
N LYS A 135 -17.73 0.79 2.65
CA LYS A 135 -18.98 0.08 2.96
C LYS A 135 -18.91 -1.42 2.69
N THR A 136 -18.03 -1.83 1.79
CA THR A 136 -17.78 -3.23 1.42
C THR A 136 -16.82 -3.97 2.36
N GLY A 137 -16.25 -3.26 3.35
CA GLY A 137 -15.25 -3.81 4.27
C GLY A 137 -13.84 -3.92 3.69
N PHE A 138 -13.65 -3.72 2.38
CA PHE A 138 -12.34 -3.67 1.73
C PHE A 138 -12.24 -2.42 0.85
N TYR A 139 -11.12 -1.72 0.92
CA TYR A 139 -10.86 -0.50 0.17
C TYR A 139 -10.28 -0.82 -1.20
N ASP A 140 -11.09 -1.53 -2.01
CA ASP A 140 -10.79 -1.91 -3.38
C ASP A 140 -10.97 -0.76 -4.39
N TYR A 141 -10.88 -1.07 -5.67
CA TYR A 141 -11.03 -0.10 -6.73
C TYR A 141 -12.42 0.57 -6.72
N ASP A 142 -13.47 -0.22 -6.56
CA ASP A 142 -14.85 0.29 -6.55
C ASP A 142 -15.12 1.16 -5.32
N ALA A 143 -14.62 0.75 -4.15
CA ALA A 143 -14.71 1.54 -2.93
C ALA A 143 -13.96 2.89 -3.04
N LYS A 144 -12.88 2.95 -3.82
CA LYS A 144 -12.10 4.18 -4.04
C LYS A 144 -12.76 5.17 -5.00
N TYR A 145 -13.36 4.66 -6.07
CA TYR A 145 -13.77 5.50 -7.20
C TYR A 145 -15.28 5.60 -7.43
N THR A 146 -16.08 4.78 -6.75
CA THR A 146 -17.55 4.88 -6.82
C THR A 146 -18.08 5.82 -5.73
N ILE A 147 -18.78 6.86 -6.14
CA ILE A 147 -19.34 7.86 -5.22
C ILE A 147 -20.25 7.17 -4.20
N GLY A 148 -20.02 7.48 -2.93
CA GLY A 148 -20.84 6.97 -1.82
C GLY A 148 -20.49 5.57 -1.33
N MET A 149 -19.48 4.89 -1.90
CA MET A 149 -19.01 3.58 -1.44
C MET A 149 -18.05 3.65 -0.25
N THR A 150 -17.51 4.82 0.04
CA THR A 150 -16.59 5.04 1.16
C THR A 150 -16.98 6.30 1.92
N GLU A 151 -16.92 6.22 3.23
CA GLU A 151 -17.07 7.37 4.13
C GLU A 151 -15.70 7.83 4.62
N TYR A 152 -15.51 9.14 4.70
CA TYR A 152 -14.28 9.77 5.17
C TYR A 152 -14.59 10.67 6.35
N THR A 153 -13.92 10.43 7.47
CA THR A 153 -14.03 11.27 8.68
C THR A 153 -12.70 11.97 8.93
N CYS A 154 -12.71 13.30 8.90
CA CYS A 154 -11.53 14.13 9.17
C CYS A 154 -11.90 15.28 10.11
N PRO A 155 -11.19 15.42 11.26
CA PRO A 155 -10.23 14.49 11.82
C PRO A 155 -10.89 13.17 12.23
N ALA A 156 -10.09 12.08 12.17
CA ALA A 156 -10.54 10.75 12.58
C ALA A 156 -10.91 10.74 14.07
N ASN A 157 -11.95 9.98 14.43
CA ASN A 157 -12.34 9.81 15.83
C ASN A 157 -11.38 8.82 16.52
N LEU A 158 -10.32 9.36 17.08
CA LEU A 158 -9.24 8.68 17.77
C LEU A 158 -9.02 9.30 19.15
N THR A 159 -8.50 8.52 20.09
CA THR A 159 -8.01 9.07 21.35
C THR A 159 -6.75 9.93 21.11
N VAL A 160 -6.45 10.82 22.04
CA VAL A 160 -5.22 11.65 21.99
C VAL A 160 -3.97 10.79 21.83
N LYS A 161 -3.92 9.64 22.54
CA LYS A 161 -2.79 8.70 22.48
C LYS A 161 -2.66 8.04 21.11
N GLU A 162 -3.76 7.61 20.51
CA GLU A 162 -3.75 7.02 19.15
C GLU A 162 -3.36 8.06 18.11
N THR A 163 -3.89 9.28 18.22
CA THR A 163 -3.53 10.39 17.32
C THR A 163 -2.04 10.65 17.35
N GLN A 164 -1.48 10.83 18.56
CA GLN A 164 -0.05 11.07 18.73
C GLN A 164 0.80 9.92 18.18
N TYR A 165 0.45 8.67 18.51
CA TYR A 165 1.15 7.49 17.98
C TYR A 165 1.19 7.46 16.45
N CYS A 166 0.04 7.73 15.80
CA CYS A 166 -0.04 7.75 14.35
C CYS A 166 0.74 8.89 13.70
N GLN A 167 0.87 10.04 14.39
CA GLN A 167 1.61 11.19 13.88
C GLN A 167 3.13 11.09 14.09
N ASP A 168 3.54 10.33 15.11
CA ASP A 168 4.97 10.13 15.44
C ASP A 168 5.60 8.95 14.66
N THR A 169 4.76 8.10 14.00
CA THR A 169 5.20 6.94 13.22
C THR A 169 5.43 7.32 11.75
#